data_cccc994671c6d6bfd84fa06130900a84
#
_entry.id   cccc994671c6d6bfd84fa06130900a84
#
_cell.length_a   1.000
_cell.length_b   1.000
_cell.length_c   1.000
_cell.angle_alpha   90.00
_cell.angle_beta   90.00
_cell.angle_gamma   90.00
#
_symmetry.space_group_name_H-M   'P 1'
#
loop_
_entity.id
_entity.type
_entity.pdbx_description
1 polymer ?
#
loop_
_entity_poly.entity_id
_entity_poly.type
_entity_poly.pdbx_seq_one_letter_code
_entity_poly.pdbx_strand_id
1 'polypeptide(L)'
;MSKRLVILSTVFAIFLSEVSLADGGHQIFELGDFELESGQILPAAILSYVTHGQLNEDKDNLVLVTSAYLGDHHGFDFLIQTGKALSPEKYFIVATDMFQNGYSSSPSNTPPPFDGPNFPTIEIRDNIT
;
A
#
# COMPACT_ATOMS: atom_id res chain seq x y z
N MET A 1 61.29 -28.23 12.66
CA MET A 1 59.89 -28.70 12.53
C MET A 1 58.95 -27.56 12.88
N SER A 2 58.42 -26.91 11.86
CA SER A 2 57.53 -25.73 12.01
C SER A 2 56.08 -26.19 12.11
N LYS A 3 55.44 -25.94 13.25
CA LYS A 3 54.00 -26.20 13.44
C LYS A 3 53.20 -25.03 12.84
N ARG A 4 52.55 -25.29 11.69
CA ARG A 4 51.61 -24.36 11.10
C ARG A 4 50.32 -24.37 11.91
N LEU A 5 50.01 -23.23 12.53
CA LEU A 5 48.75 -22.97 13.21
C LEU A 5 47.72 -22.65 12.12
N VAL A 6 46.77 -23.54 11.93
CA VAL A 6 45.61 -23.31 11.05
C VAL A 6 44.53 -22.58 11.90
N ILE A 7 44.36 -21.31 11.66
CA ILE A 7 43.26 -20.54 12.25
C ILE A 7 42.04 -20.78 11.35
N LEU A 8 41.10 -21.59 11.85
CA LEU A 8 39.82 -21.81 11.22
C LEU A 8 38.92 -20.61 11.57
N SER A 9 38.84 -19.63 10.66
CA SER A 9 37.96 -18.50 10.80
C SER A 9 36.54 -18.95 10.48
N THR A 10 35.73 -19.22 11.50
CA THR A 10 34.33 -19.48 11.37
C THR A 10 33.61 -18.13 11.17
N VAL A 11 33.32 -17.81 9.93
CA VAL A 11 32.43 -16.66 9.60
C VAL A 11 31.03 -17.03 10.03
N PHE A 12 30.63 -16.54 11.18
CA PHE A 12 29.24 -16.59 11.65
C PHE A 12 28.47 -15.53 10.87
N ALA A 13 27.85 -15.94 9.77
CA ALA A 13 26.92 -15.09 9.03
C ALA A 13 25.66 -14.92 9.90
N ILE A 14 25.61 -13.80 10.62
CA ILE A 14 24.37 -13.35 11.26
C ILE A 14 23.42 -12.92 10.14
N PHE A 15 22.49 -13.79 9.79
CA PHE A 15 21.30 -13.40 9.07
C PHE A 15 20.48 -12.50 10.03
N LEU A 16 20.74 -11.20 9.96
CA LEU A 16 19.78 -10.20 10.39
C LEU A 16 18.59 -10.35 9.43
N SER A 17 17.59 -11.13 9.85
CA SER A 17 16.25 -10.96 9.31
C SER A 17 15.87 -9.53 9.67
N GLU A 18 15.95 -8.63 8.70
CA GLU A 18 15.29 -7.35 8.80
C GLU A 18 13.82 -7.67 9.02
N VAL A 19 13.38 -7.56 10.26
CA VAL A 19 11.98 -7.33 10.53
C VAL A 19 11.74 -5.95 9.93
N SER A 20 11.43 -5.93 8.65
CA SER A 20 10.80 -4.79 8.04
C SER A 20 9.55 -4.53 8.86
N LEU A 21 9.63 -3.56 9.75
CA LEU A 21 8.45 -2.80 10.18
C LEU A 21 8.06 -2.01 8.93
N ALA A 22 7.55 -2.76 7.95
CA ALA A 22 7.16 -2.20 6.69
C ALA A 22 5.85 -1.46 6.94
N ASP A 23 5.96 -0.19 7.08
CA ASP A 23 5.31 0.68 6.13
C ASP A 23 5.72 0.16 4.75
N GLY A 24 5.00 -0.85 4.27
CA GLY A 24 5.24 -1.45 2.97
C GLY A 24 5.03 -0.36 1.96
N GLY A 25 6.13 0.16 1.39
CA GLY A 25 6.12 1.36 0.57
C GLY A 25 4.92 1.38 -0.36
N HIS A 26 4.35 2.55 -0.61
CA HIS A 26 3.17 2.75 -1.46
C HIS A 26 3.28 1.93 -2.74
N GLN A 27 2.28 1.11 -2.98
CA GLN A 27 2.11 0.36 -4.20
C GLN A 27 1.06 1.06 -5.05
N ILE A 28 1.18 0.93 -6.35
CA ILE A 28 0.24 1.54 -7.30
C ILE A 28 -0.52 0.42 -8.01
N PHE A 29 -1.82 0.54 -8.01
CA PHE A 29 -2.70 -0.25 -8.86
C PHE A 29 -3.16 0.64 -10.02
N GLU A 30 -2.81 0.24 -11.24
CA GLU A 30 -3.21 0.94 -12.45
C GLU A 30 -4.64 0.55 -12.81
N LEU A 31 -5.55 1.53 -12.72
CA LEU A 31 -6.95 1.37 -13.12
C LEU A 31 -7.13 1.56 -14.62
N GLY A 32 -6.18 2.24 -15.28
CA GLY A 32 -6.32 2.62 -16.68
C GLY A 32 -7.34 3.74 -16.87
N ASP A 33 -8.07 3.70 -17.97
CA ASP A 33 -9.13 4.67 -18.24
C ASP A 33 -10.34 4.37 -17.36
N PHE A 34 -10.56 5.21 -16.36
CA PHE A 34 -11.60 5.01 -15.35
C PHE A 34 -12.79 5.94 -15.61
N GLU A 35 -13.98 5.35 -15.79
CA GLU A 35 -15.20 6.11 -15.97
C GLU A 35 -15.77 6.52 -14.61
N LEU A 36 -15.90 7.85 -14.42
CA LEU A 36 -16.49 8.44 -13.22
C LEU A 36 -18.02 8.40 -13.28
N GLU A 37 -18.67 8.53 -12.13
CA GLU A 37 -20.14 8.64 -12.03
C GLU A 37 -20.72 9.78 -12.91
N SER A 38 -19.93 10.81 -13.16
CA SER A 38 -20.27 11.88 -14.09
C SER A 38 -20.28 11.47 -15.57
N GLY A 39 -19.80 10.27 -15.90
CA GLY A 39 -19.55 9.81 -17.28
C GLY A 39 -18.26 10.36 -17.90
N GLN A 40 -17.47 11.13 -17.15
CA GLN A 40 -16.17 11.60 -17.61
C GLN A 40 -15.13 10.49 -17.42
N ILE A 41 -14.24 10.33 -18.41
CA ILE A 41 -13.13 9.36 -18.31
C ILE A 41 -11.93 10.06 -17.68
N LEU A 42 -11.44 9.49 -16.59
CA LEU A 42 -10.14 9.83 -16.00
C LEU A 42 -9.08 8.92 -16.59
N PRO A 43 -8.23 9.41 -17.51
CA PRO A 43 -7.27 8.56 -18.18
C PRO A 43 -6.13 8.16 -17.25
N ALA A 44 -5.63 6.94 -17.45
CA ALA A 44 -4.51 6.39 -16.68
C ALA A 44 -4.66 6.57 -15.17
N ALA A 45 -5.88 6.37 -14.67
CA ALA A 45 -6.17 6.49 -13.25
C ALA A 45 -5.39 5.45 -12.43
N ILE A 46 -4.93 5.88 -11.27
CA ILE A 46 -4.17 5.05 -10.33
C ILE A 46 -4.81 5.05 -8.95
N LEU A 47 -4.71 3.92 -8.28
CA LEU A 47 -5.03 3.76 -6.87
C LEU A 47 -3.75 3.43 -6.10
N SER A 48 -3.43 4.22 -5.10
CA SER A 48 -2.36 3.94 -4.16
C SER A 48 -2.86 3.05 -3.03
N TYR A 49 -2.03 2.13 -2.58
CA TYR A 49 -2.34 1.25 -1.46
C TYR A 49 -1.09 0.75 -0.75
N VAL A 50 -1.26 0.26 0.45
CA VAL A 50 -0.25 -0.51 1.19
C VAL A 50 -0.83 -1.84 1.63
N THR A 51 0.05 -2.81 1.91
CA THR A 51 -0.38 -4.12 2.38
C THR A 51 0.31 -4.47 3.69
N HIS A 52 -0.42 -5.16 4.59
CA HIS A 52 0.11 -5.68 5.84
C HIS A 52 -0.24 -7.16 5.97
N GLY A 53 0.68 -7.94 6.57
CA GLY A 53 0.49 -9.38 6.74
C GLY A 53 0.68 -10.18 5.46
N GLN A 54 0.13 -11.39 5.43
CA GLN A 54 0.26 -12.31 4.30
C GLN A 54 -1.09 -12.96 3.98
N LEU A 55 -1.39 -13.03 2.68
CA LEU A 55 -2.54 -13.77 2.19
C LEU A 55 -2.30 -15.28 2.39
N ASN A 56 -3.24 -15.96 3.02
CA ASN A 56 -3.17 -17.42 3.23
C ASN A 56 -3.51 -18.18 1.94
N GLU A 57 -3.27 -19.49 1.95
CA GLU A 57 -3.50 -20.36 0.79
C GLU A 57 -4.98 -20.40 0.38
N ASP A 58 -5.90 -20.37 1.34
CA ASP A 58 -7.35 -20.39 1.12
C ASP A 58 -7.90 -19.03 0.68
N LYS A 59 -7.10 -17.94 0.78
CA LYS A 59 -7.44 -16.55 0.41
C LYS A 59 -8.69 -16.02 1.13
N ASP A 60 -8.91 -16.47 2.35
CA ASP A 60 -10.09 -16.12 3.16
C ASP A 60 -9.77 -15.14 4.29
N ASN A 61 -8.49 -14.70 4.41
CA ASN A 61 -8.03 -13.77 5.42
C ASN A 61 -7.81 -12.33 4.92
N LEU A 62 -8.35 -11.98 3.73
CA LEU A 62 -8.26 -10.64 3.16
C LEU A 62 -9.18 -9.65 3.89
N VAL A 63 -8.63 -8.50 4.23
CA VAL A 63 -9.39 -7.35 4.75
C VAL A 63 -9.04 -6.12 3.92
N LEU A 64 -10.05 -5.47 3.34
CA LEU A 64 -9.92 -4.17 2.70
C LEU A 64 -10.21 -3.07 3.72
N VAL A 65 -9.29 -2.12 3.83
CA VAL A 65 -9.43 -0.93 4.68
C VAL A 65 -9.31 0.30 3.78
N THR A 66 -10.39 1.04 3.63
CA THR A 66 -10.39 2.28 2.85
C THR A 66 -10.01 3.45 3.74
N SER A 67 -9.27 4.41 3.19
CA SER A 67 -8.95 5.64 3.92
C SER A 67 -10.22 6.44 4.28
N ALA A 68 -10.14 7.17 5.37
CA ALA A 68 -11.20 8.11 5.75
C ALA A 68 -11.14 9.35 4.86
N TYR A 69 -12.25 10.10 4.80
CA TYR A 69 -12.28 11.40 4.13
C TYR A 69 -11.20 12.34 4.70
N LEU A 70 -10.41 12.95 3.83
CA LEU A 70 -9.21 13.76 4.16
C LEU A 70 -8.07 12.97 4.83
N GLY A 71 -8.15 11.65 4.84
CA GLY A 71 -7.10 10.77 5.36
C GLY A 71 -6.36 10.04 4.25
N ASP A 72 -5.45 9.21 4.69
CA ASP A 72 -4.70 8.26 3.88
C ASP A 72 -4.75 6.85 4.49
N HIS A 73 -4.02 5.91 3.90
CA HIS A 73 -3.93 4.52 4.37
C HIS A 73 -3.41 4.39 5.80
N HIS A 74 -2.74 5.40 6.37
CA HIS A 74 -2.29 5.41 7.77
C HIS A 74 -3.39 5.69 8.79
N GLY A 75 -4.56 6.16 8.33
CA GLY A 75 -5.67 6.55 9.22
C GLY A 75 -6.12 5.46 10.19
N PHE A 76 -5.86 4.19 9.89
CA PHE A 76 -6.23 3.04 10.71
C PHE A 76 -5.04 2.25 11.28
N ASP A 77 -3.81 2.77 11.21
CA ASP A 77 -2.61 2.11 11.72
C ASP A 77 -2.72 1.72 13.19
N PHE A 78 -3.49 2.49 13.97
CA PHE A 78 -3.76 2.17 15.37
C PHE A 78 -4.53 0.87 15.58
N LEU A 79 -5.21 0.36 14.56
CA LEU A 79 -5.87 -0.95 14.53
C LEU A 79 -5.02 -2.03 13.86
N ILE A 80 -4.08 -1.64 12.98
CA ILE A 80 -3.25 -2.53 12.16
C ILE A 80 -1.94 -2.82 12.89
N GLN A 81 -2.01 -3.57 13.97
CA GLN A 81 -0.85 -3.97 14.79
C GLN A 81 -1.06 -5.36 15.36
N THR A 82 0.06 -6.03 15.69
CA THR A 82 0.04 -7.30 16.43
C THR A 82 -0.83 -7.19 17.69
N GLY A 83 -1.76 -8.11 17.83
CA GLY A 83 -2.66 -8.17 19.00
C GLY A 83 -3.82 -7.16 18.96
N LYS A 84 -3.95 -6.37 17.91
CA LYS A 84 -5.10 -5.48 17.69
C LYS A 84 -6.16 -6.15 16.81
N ALA A 85 -7.25 -5.41 16.55
CA ALA A 85 -8.38 -5.92 15.77
C ALA A 85 -7.99 -6.37 14.38
N LEU A 86 -7.10 -5.61 13.72
CA LEU A 86 -6.56 -5.89 12.39
C LEU A 86 -5.10 -6.35 12.52
N SER A 87 -4.88 -7.49 13.20
CA SER A 87 -3.53 -8.03 13.37
C SER A 87 -2.97 -8.59 12.05
N PRO A 88 -1.81 -8.09 11.58
CA PRO A 88 -1.13 -8.63 10.39
C PRO A 88 -0.69 -10.09 10.52
N GLU A 89 -0.67 -10.63 11.74
CA GLU A 89 -0.39 -12.06 11.97
C GLU A 89 -1.56 -12.96 11.54
N LYS A 90 -2.77 -12.40 11.45
CA LYS A 90 -4.00 -13.13 11.13
C LYS A 90 -4.55 -12.77 9.77
N TYR A 91 -4.43 -11.50 9.39
CA TYR A 91 -5.07 -10.95 8.21
C TYR A 91 -4.05 -10.45 7.20
N PHE A 92 -4.39 -10.61 5.95
CA PHE A 92 -3.78 -9.86 4.86
C PHE A 92 -4.62 -8.62 4.62
N ILE A 93 -4.07 -7.46 4.98
CA ILE A 93 -4.79 -6.20 4.98
C ILE A 93 -4.29 -5.38 3.79
N VAL A 94 -5.23 -4.91 2.98
CA VAL A 94 -4.99 -3.95 1.90
C VAL A 94 -5.61 -2.62 2.33
N ALA A 95 -4.78 -1.64 2.63
CA ALA A 95 -5.21 -0.29 2.99
C ALA A 95 -5.06 0.63 1.78
N THR A 96 -6.17 1.18 1.28
CA THR A 96 -6.21 1.97 0.05
C THR A 96 -6.38 3.45 0.32
N ASP A 97 -5.83 4.25 -0.59
CA ASP A 97 -6.02 5.68 -0.65
C ASP A 97 -7.19 6.03 -1.58
N MET A 98 -8.00 7.00 -1.18
CA MET A 98 -9.07 7.51 -2.04
C MET A 98 -8.51 8.44 -3.13
N PHE A 99 -9.23 8.59 -4.23
CA PHE A 99 -8.98 9.67 -5.18
C PHE A 99 -8.94 11.03 -4.47
N GLN A 100 -8.14 11.95 -4.98
CA GLN A 100 -7.95 13.31 -4.48
C GLN A 100 -7.17 13.43 -3.15
N ASN A 101 -6.61 12.35 -2.61
CA ASN A 101 -5.80 12.46 -1.39
C ASN A 101 -4.31 12.76 -1.63
N GLY A 102 -3.88 12.84 -2.90
CA GLY A 102 -2.50 13.14 -3.28
C GLY A 102 -1.64 11.91 -3.57
N TYR A 103 -2.07 10.70 -3.17
CA TYR A 103 -1.40 9.43 -3.46
C TYR A 103 -2.06 8.69 -4.63
N SER A 104 -3.36 8.48 -4.59
CA SER A 104 -4.15 8.08 -5.76
C SER A 104 -4.32 9.24 -6.72
N SER A 105 -4.91 9.02 -7.91
CA SER A 105 -5.15 10.08 -8.88
C SER A 105 -5.77 11.32 -8.24
N SER A 106 -5.08 12.43 -8.41
CA SER A 106 -5.35 13.69 -7.70
C SER A 106 -4.98 14.88 -8.59
N PRO A 107 -5.48 16.08 -8.30
CA PRO A 107 -5.08 17.29 -9.02
C PRO A 107 -3.57 17.52 -9.07
N SER A 108 -2.83 17.06 -8.06
CA SER A 108 -1.40 17.26 -7.89
C SER A 108 -0.51 16.30 -8.67
N ASN A 109 -1.05 15.13 -9.07
CA ASN A 109 -0.26 14.06 -9.68
C ASN A 109 -0.82 13.54 -11.01
N THR A 110 -1.98 14.06 -11.45
CA THR A 110 -2.55 13.71 -12.75
C THR A 110 -1.98 14.64 -13.84
N PRO A 111 -1.55 14.09 -14.99
CA PRO A 111 -1.01 14.92 -16.07
C PRO A 111 -2.09 15.73 -16.78
N PRO A 112 -1.70 16.81 -17.51
CA PRO A 112 -2.61 17.52 -18.38
C PRO A 112 -3.37 16.58 -19.34
N PRO A 113 -4.63 16.88 -19.68
CA PRO A 113 -5.38 18.10 -19.37
C PRO A 113 -6.12 18.11 -18.03
N PHE A 114 -5.97 17.08 -17.21
CA PHE A 114 -6.72 16.90 -15.96
C PHE A 114 -5.90 17.26 -14.71
N ASP A 115 -4.87 18.08 -14.85
CA ASP A 115 -4.06 18.57 -13.75
C ASP A 115 -4.70 19.77 -13.03
N GLY A 116 -4.33 19.95 -11.77
CA GLY A 116 -4.71 21.12 -10.96
C GLY A 116 -6.22 21.42 -11.01
N PRO A 117 -6.61 22.64 -11.39
CA PRO A 117 -8.02 23.04 -11.37
C PRO A 117 -8.89 22.34 -12.43
N ASN A 118 -8.26 21.66 -13.40
CA ASN A 118 -8.96 20.92 -14.44
C ASN A 118 -9.26 19.47 -14.03
N PHE A 119 -8.81 19.05 -12.85
CA PHE A 119 -9.10 17.71 -12.33
C PHE A 119 -10.62 17.53 -12.19
N PRO A 120 -11.17 16.40 -12.65
CA PRO A 120 -12.62 16.19 -12.60
C PRO A 120 -13.15 16.15 -11.16
N THR A 121 -14.42 16.47 -11.02
CA THR A 121 -15.11 16.27 -9.74
C THR A 121 -15.22 14.77 -9.47
N ILE A 122 -14.74 14.35 -8.32
CA ILE A 122 -14.84 12.98 -7.84
C ILE A 122 -15.98 12.88 -6.83
N GLU A 123 -16.87 11.97 -7.05
CA GLU A 123 -17.93 11.59 -6.12
C GLU A 123 -17.42 10.51 -5.15
N ILE A 124 -18.06 10.39 -3.98
CA ILE A 124 -17.71 9.29 -3.04
C ILE A 124 -17.87 7.94 -3.72
N ARG A 125 -18.85 7.81 -4.59
CA ARG A 125 -19.16 6.59 -5.30
C ARG A 125 -18.05 6.16 -6.25
N ASP A 126 -17.28 7.08 -6.83
CA ASP A 126 -16.13 6.78 -7.67
C ASP A 126 -15.02 6.02 -6.91
N ASN A 127 -15.04 6.05 -5.59
CA ASN A 127 -14.09 5.34 -4.74
C ASN A 127 -14.56 3.94 -4.30
N ILE A 128 -15.73 3.49 -4.72
CA ILE A 128 -16.34 2.21 -4.28
C ILE A 128 -16.85 1.34 -5.43
N THR A 129 -16.53 1.69 -6.65
CA THR A 129 -16.92 0.97 -7.88
C THR A 129 -15.97 -0.16 -8.21
#